data_66dc0f420579fdd87337697d55911905
#
_entry.id   66dc0f420579fdd87337697d55911905
#
_cell.length_a   1.000
_cell.length_b   1.000
_cell.length_c   1.000
_cell.angle_alpha   90.00
_cell.angle_beta   90.00
_cell.angle_gamma   90.00
#
_symmetry.space_group_name_H-M   'P 1'
#
loop_
_entity.id
_entity.type
_entity.pdbx_description
1 polymer ?
#
loop_
_entity_poly.entity_id
_entity_poly.type
_entity_poly.pdbx_seq_one_letter_code
_entity_poly.pdbx_strand_id
1 'polypeptide(L)'
;MAEYIERGAAKHAADLAFDMTETEYDILCKELDRVPAADVIERPQWISVEDKLPDTETEVLVVCNRNGFRFVCPAIYEDGTVLTQDSMWSWYDLDNYETYSEENDDYFIPEGWWENRQFTPDDVYNNPVDCPVTHWMPLHLPPDRTSEDCPKVWPPDEL
;
A
#
# COMPACT_ATOMS: atom_id res chain seq x y z
N MET A 1 7.33 22.97 -3.09
CA MET A 1 7.07 21.67 -3.77
C MET A 1 7.93 21.64 -5.01
N ALA A 2 8.78 20.63 -5.15
CA ALA A 2 9.52 20.46 -6.40
C ALA A 2 8.52 19.95 -7.45
N GLU A 3 8.39 20.70 -8.54
CA GLU A 3 7.55 20.34 -9.67
C GLU A 3 8.42 19.51 -10.61
N TYR A 4 8.10 18.23 -10.77
CA TYR A 4 8.81 17.34 -11.68
C TYR A 4 8.21 17.47 -13.07
N ILE A 5 9.04 17.69 -14.08
CA ILE A 5 8.63 17.71 -15.48
C ILE A 5 9.13 16.42 -16.12
N GLU A 6 8.25 15.71 -16.83
CA GLU A 6 8.66 14.60 -17.66
C GLU A 6 9.67 15.02 -18.72
N ARG A 7 10.70 14.20 -18.95
CA ARG A 7 11.79 14.50 -19.87
C ARG A 7 11.29 14.78 -21.30
N GLY A 8 10.27 14.05 -21.74
CA GLY A 8 9.61 14.28 -23.03
C GLY A 8 8.92 15.64 -23.09
N ALA A 9 8.23 16.04 -22.02
CA ALA A 9 7.58 17.33 -21.91
C ALA A 9 8.60 18.49 -21.90
N ALA A 10 9.74 18.30 -21.20
CA ALA A 10 10.82 19.27 -21.18
C ALA A 10 11.44 19.49 -22.57
N LYS A 11 11.67 18.41 -23.32
CA LYS A 11 12.17 18.47 -24.71
C LYS A 11 11.18 19.21 -25.63
N HIS A 12 9.90 18.87 -25.54
CA HIS A 12 8.86 19.50 -26.33
C HIS A 12 8.67 20.98 -26.00
N ALA A 13 8.75 21.34 -24.72
CA ALA A 13 8.69 22.74 -24.29
C ALA A 13 9.89 23.55 -24.82
N ALA A 14 11.07 22.97 -24.86
CA ALA A 14 12.26 23.62 -25.40
C ALA A 14 12.14 23.83 -26.92
N ASP A 15 11.60 22.86 -27.66
CA ASP A 15 11.34 22.96 -29.10
C ASP A 15 10.38 24.13 -29.46
N LEU A 16 9.37 24.32 -28.61
CA LEU A 16 8.35 25.36 -28.78
C LEU A 16 8.79 26.78 -28.30
N ALA A 17 9.65 26.83 -27.30
CA ALA A 17 9.97 28.06 -26.59
C ALA A 17 11.21 28.78 -27.15
N PHE A 18 12.09 28.10 -27.84
CA PHE A 18 13.36 28.63 -28.31
C PHE A 18 13.52 28.44 -29.83
N ASP A 19 13.95 29.49 -30.52
CA ASP A 19 14.33 29.45 -31.92
C ASP A 19 15.75 28.83 -32.01
N MET A 20 15.84 27.53 -31.74
CA MET A 20 17.08 26.77 -31.71
C MET A 20 17.41 26.22 -33.09
N THR A 21 18.67 26.14 -33.40
CA THR A 21 19.14 25.36 -34.54
C THR A 21 19.01 23.86 -34.20
N GLU A 22 18.87 23.01 -35.23
CA GLU A 22 18.78 21.54 -35.08
C GLU A 22 19.95 20.98 -34.24
N THR A 23 21.14 21.53 -34.40
CA THR A 23 22.33 21.13 -33.62
C THR A 23 22.21 21.48 -32.15
N GLU A 24 21.70 22.64 -31.80
CA GLU A 24 21.49 23.08 -30.41
C GLU A 24 20.41 22.24 -29.72
N TYR A 25 19.34 21.94 -30.44
CA TYR A 25 18.28 21.05 -29.95
C TYR A 25 18.81 19.65 -29.67
N ASP A 26 19.62 19.06 -30.57
CA ASP A 26 20.25 17.77 -30.38
C ASP A 26 21.18 17.72 -29.17
N ILE A 27 21.93 18.79 -28.91
CA ILE A 27 22.81 18.90 -27.75
C ILE A 27 21.94 18.93 -26.47
N LEU A 28 20.89 19.75 -26.45
CA LEU A 28 19.98 19.84 -25.30
C LEU A 28 19.31 18.50 -25.01
N CYS A 29 18.84 17.80 -26.04
CA CYS A 29 18.24 16.49 -25.89
C CYS A 29 19.20 15.46 -25.27
N LYS A 30 20.47 15.46 -25.71
CA LYS A 30 21.50 14.59 -25.15
C LYS A 30 21.84 14.91 -23.70
N GLU A 31 21.86 16.20 -23.33
CA GLU A 31 22.09 16.58 -21.93
C GLU A 31 20.90 16.22 -21.05
N LEU A 32 19.66 16.40 -21.51
CA LEU A 32 18.46 15.97 -20.79
C LEU A 32 18.42 14.42 -20.61
N ASP A 33 18.93 13.65 -21.58
CA ASP A 33 19.01 12.19 -21.47
C ASP A 33 20.09 11.73 -20.48
N ARG A 34 21.07 12.56 -20.17
CA ARG A 34 22.11 12.29 -19.16
C ARG A 34 21.65 12.57 -17.74
N VAL A 35 20.62 13.40 -17.57
CA VAL A 35 20.08 13.65 -16.24
C VAL A 35 19.46 12.36 -15.71
N PRO A 36 19.89 11.84 -14.54
CA PRO A 36 19.25 10.65 -13.96
C PRO A 36 17.75 10.86 -13.85
N ALA A 37 16.97 9.83 -14.20
CA ALA A 37 15.55 9.87 -13.91
C ALA A 37 15.37 10.06 -12.40
N ALA A 38 14.59 11.06 -12.00
CA ALA A 38 14.16 11.12 -10.61
C ALA A 38 13.37 9.85 -10.31
N ASP A 39 13.67 9.22 -9.20
CA ASP A 39 12.87 8.09 -8.71
C ASP A 39 11.53 8.67 -8.22
N VAL A 40 10.64 8.90 -9.17
CA VAL A 40 9.32 9.44 -8.88
C VAL A 40 8.49 8.28 -8.37
N ILE A 41 8.39 8.18 -7.06
CA ILE A 41 7.37 7.33 -6.46
C ILE A 41 6.02 7.94 -6.86
N GLU A 42 5.27 7.23 -7.70
CA GLU A 42 3.90 7.62 -8.00
C GLU A 42 3.15 7.82 -6.69
N ARG A 43 2.45 8.94 -6.56
CA ARG A 43 1.63 9.13 -5.37
C ARG A 43 0.63 8.00 -5.29
N PRO A 44 0.60 7.26 -4.18
CA PRO A 44 -0.44 6.27 -3.99
C PRO A 44 -1.80 6.94 -4.13
N GLN A 45 -2.63 6.38 -5.00
CA GLN A 45 -3.97 6.90 -5.24
C GLN A 45 -4.96 6.06 -4.47
N TRP A 46 -5.93 6.75 -3.86
CA TRP A 46 -7.08 6.09 -3.26
C TRP A 46 -7.99 5.53 -4.35
N ILE A 47 -8.31 4.25 -4.25
CA ILE A 47 -9.19 3.51 -5.15
C ILE A 47 -10.54 3.38 -4.45
N SER A 48 -11.63 3.73 -5.12
CA SER A 48 -12.98 3.50 -4.59
C SER A 48 -13.28 2.00 -4.51
N VAL A 49 -13.90 1.56 -3.44
CA VAL A 49 -14.35 0.16 -3.31
C VAL A 49 -15.44 -0.19 -4.33
N GLU A 50 -16.14 0.82 -4.87
CA GLU A 50 -17.13 0.65 -5.94
C GLU A 50 -16.45 0.39 -7.31
N ASP A 51 -15.22 0.86 -7.50
CA ASP A 51 -14.47 0.68 -8.74
C ASP A 51 -13.71 -0.64 -8.76
N LYS A 52 -13.02 -0.95 -7.66
CA LYS A 52 -12.21 -2.16 -7.52
C LYS A 52 -11.97 -2.50 -6.06
N LEU A 53 -12.07 -3.79 -5.72
CA LEU A 53 -11.59 -4.36 -4.46
C LEU A 53 -10.11 -4.79 -4.60
N PRO A 54 -9.33 -4.82 -3.51
CA PRO A 54 -7.99 -5.41 -3.54
C PRO A 54 -8.08 -6.93 -3.72
N ASP A 55 -6.96 -7.53 -4.05
CA ASP A 55 -6.85 -8.98 -4.02
C ASP A 55 -6.92 -9.46 -2.56
N THR A 56 -7.50 -10.66 -2.32
CA THR A 56 -7.54 -11.28 -0.99
C THR A 56 -6.13 -11.45 -0.43
N GLU A 57 -6.01 -11.57 0.89
CA GLU A 57 -4.71 -11.72 1.56
C GLU A 57 -3.72 -10.59 1.25
N THR A 58 -4.23 -9.40 0.92
CA THR A 58 -3.38 -8.23 0.66
C THR A 58 -3.68 -7.14 1.66
N GLU A 59 -2.68 -6.80 2.49
CA GLU A 59 -2.81 -5.70 3.44
C GLU A 59 -2.77 -4.35 2.72
N VAL A 60 -3.79 -3.54 2.98
CA VAL A 60 -3.99 -2.24 2.37
C VAL A 60 -4.36 -1.20 3.44
N LEU A 61 -4.21 0.08 3.12
CA LEU A 61 -4.80 1.15 3.91
C LEU A 61 -6.23 1.39 3.45
N VAL A 62 -7.18 1.46 4.37
CA VAL A 62 -8.58 1.74 4.07
C VAL A 62 -9.05 3.04 4.70
N VAL A 63 -9.97 3.73 4.02
CA VAL A 63 -10.69 4.89 4.55
C VAL A 63 -12.03 4.44 5.07
N CYS A 64 -12.23 4.56 6.35
CA CYS A 64 -13.46 4.27 7.06
C CYS A 64 -14.23 5.55 7.37
N ASN A 65 -15.56 5.48 7.32
CA ASN A 65 -16.42 6.59 7.67
C ASN A 65 -17.39 6.19 8.80
N ARG A 66 -17.14 6.70 10.00
CA ARG A 66 -18.00 6.48 11.16
C ARG A 66 -18.71 7.79 11.52
N ASN A 67 -20.00 7.90 11.20
CA ASN A 67 -20.82 9.07 11.56
C ASN A 67 -20.23 10.42 11.12
N GLY A 68 -19.63 10.46 9.93
CA GLY A 68 -18.99 11.66 9.41
C GLY A 68 -17.51 11.84 9.77
N PHE A 69 -16.98 11.03 10.68
CA PHE A 69 -15.55 10.99 10.97
C PHE A 69 -14.86 10.02 10.03
N ARG A 70 -13.86 10.54 9.32
CA ARG A 70 -13.00 9.73 8.45
C ARG A 70 -11.72 9.37 9.20
N PHE A 71 -11.36 8.10 9.17
CA PHE A 71 -10.08 7.62 9.66
C PHE A 71 -9.51 6.58 8.71
N VAL A 72 -8.22 6.32 8.86
CA VAL A 72 -7.47 5.37 8.03
C VAL A 72 -6.92 4.29 8.94
N CYS A 73 -7.08 3.03 8.56
CA CYS A 73 -6.47 1.89 9.23
C CYS A 73 -5.95 0.86 8.22
N PRO A 74 -4.97 0.02 8.59
CA PRO A 74 -4.61 -1.16 7.84
C PRO A 74 -5.76 -2.17 7.89
N ALA A 75 -6.03 -2.85 6.77
CA ALA A 75 -7.05 -3.88 6.66
C ALA A 75 -6.73 -4.84 5.50
N ILE A 76 -7.37 -6.02 5.50
CA ILE A 76 -7.46 -6.90 4.35
C ILE A 76 -8.91 -7.02 3.93
N TYR A 77 -9.14 -7.36 2.66
CA TYR A 77 -10.44 -7.76 2.16
C TYR A 77 -10.43 -9.25 1.88
N GLU A 78 -11.43 -9.95 2.38
CA GLU A 78 -11.63 -11.37 2.11
C GLU A 78 -12.93 -11.60 1.37
N ASP A 79 -12.93 -12.54 0.42
CA ASP A 79 -14.08 -12.86 -0.43
C ASP A 79 -14.84 -14.12 -0.01
N GLY A 80 -14.46 -14.70 1.14
CA GLY A 80 -15.06 -15.93 1.66
C GLY A 80 -14.45 -17.22 1.12
N THR A 81 -13.35 -17.17 0.37
CA THR A 81 -12.71 -18.36 -0.24
C THR A 81 -11.41 -18.79 0.45
N VAL A 82 -10.85 -17.96 1.31
CA VAL A 82 -9.59 -18.23 2.01
C VAL A 82 -9.84 -18.97 3.32
N LEU A 83 -9.11 -20.05 3.55
CA LEU A 83 -9.13 -20.80 4.81
C LEU A 83 -8.26 -20.09 5.86
N THR A 84 -8.61 -20.22 7.15
CA THR A 84 -7.86 -19.59 8.22
C THR A 84 -6.41 -20.05 8.29
N GLN A 85 -6.14 -21.30 7.98
CA GLN A 85 -4.77 -21.86 7.95
C GLN A 85 -3.92 -21.31 6.80
N ASP A 86 -4.53 -20.83 5.73
CA ASP A 86 -3.86 -20.32 4.53
C ASP A 86 -3.69 -18.80 4.56
N SER A 87 -4.27 -18.12 5.57
CA SER A 87 -4.21 -16.68 5.70
C SER A 87 -2.86 -16.18 6.18
N MET A 88 -2.48 -14.98 5.73
CA MET A 88 -1.32 -14.24 6.22
C MET A 88 -1.45 -13.83 7.70
N TRP A 89 -2.67 -13.78 8.23
CA TRP A 89 -2.95 -13.48 9.64
C TRP A 89 -3.27 -14.75 10.43
N SER A 90 -2.94 -14.75 11.72
CA SER A 90 -3.39 -15.81 12.63
C SER A 90 -4.83 -15.55 13.04
N TRP A 91 -5.70 -16.55 12.84
CA TRP A 91 -7.11 -16.46 13.15
C TRP A 91 -7.44 -17.30 14.37
N TYR A 92 -8.17 -16.69 15.31
CA TYR A 92 -8.67 -17.33 16.53
C TYR A 92 -10.15 -16.97 16.69
N ASP A 93 -10.93 -17.84 17.28
CA ASP A 93 -12.33 -17.61 17.66
C ASP A 93 -13.29 -17.28 16.51
N LEU A 94 -13.11 -17.92 15.33
CA LEU A 94 -14.07 -17.86 14.23
C LEU A 94 -15.30 -18.76 14.44
N ASP A 95 -15.43 -19.43 15.58
CA ASP A 95 -16.50 -20.40 15.91
C ASP A 95 -17.92 -19.82 15.76
N ASN A 96 -18.05 -18.50 15.77
CA ASN A 96 -19.34 -17.82 15.61
C ASN A 96 -19.75 -17.60 14.15
N TYR A 97 -18.88 -17.92 13.20
CA TYR A 97 -19.13 -17.77 11.77
C TYR A 97 -19.42 -19.13 11.16
N GLU A 98 -20.55 -19.27 10.48
CA GLU A 98 -21.00 -20.54 9.87
C GLU A 98 -20.20 -20.87 8.57
N THR A 99 -18.88 -20.87 8.66
CA THR A 99 -17.99 -21.01 7.50
C THR A 99 -17.06 -22.23 7.61
N TYR A 100 -17.41 -23.20 8.47
CA TYR A 100 -16.61 -24.41 8.65
C TYR A 100 -16.65 -25.33 7.42
N SER A 101 -15.49 -25.76 6.98
CA SER A 101 -15.30 -26.73 5.90
C SER A 101 -14.95 -28.11 6.48
N GLU A 102 -15.87 -29.06 6.37
CA GLU A 102 -15.60 -30.45 6.80
C GLU A 102 -14.46 -31.12 5.99
N GLU A 103 -14.28 -30.69 4.73
CA GLU A 103 -13.24 -31.23 3.84
C GLU A 103 -11.84 -30.82 4.29
N ASN A 104 -11.69 -29.59 4.77
CA ASN A 104 -10.39 -29.02 5.15
C ASN A 104 -10.16 -29.04 6.66
N ASP A 105 -11.17 -29.43 7.45
CA ASP A 105 -11.16 -29.36 8.92
C ASP A 105 -10.76 -27.93 9.43
N ASP A 106 -11.28 -26.89 8.74
CA ASP A 106 -10.94 -25.49 8.98
C ASP A 106 -12.09 -24.57 8.59
N TYR A 107 -11.98 -23.29 8.90
CA TYR A 107 -12.98 -22.28 8.61
C TYR A 107 -12.56 -21.40 7.44
N PHE A 108 -13.51 -21.06 6.56
CA PHE A 108 -13.32 -19.98 5.62
C PHE A 108 -13.48 -18.65 6.35
N ILE A 109 -12.60 -17.69 6.02
CA ILE A 109 -12.72 -16.32 6.51
C ILE A 109 -13.93 -15.69 5.83
N PRO A 110 -14.89 -15.15 6.58
CA PRO A 110 -16.09 -14.56 5.98
C PRO A 110 -15.76 -13.37 5.07
N GLU A 111 -16.56 -13.21 4.01
CA GLU A 111 -16.43 -12.07 3.12
C GLU A 111 -16.56 -10.75 3.88
N GLY A 112 -15.64 -9.84 3.62
CA GLY A 112 -15.66 -8.50 4.21
C GLY A 112 -14.29 -7.89 4.43
N TRP A 113 -14.31 -6.73 5.06
CA TRP A 113 -13.10 -6.03 5.48
C TRP A 113 -12.74 -6.41 6.90
N TRP A 114 -11.48 -6.75 7.12
CA TRP A 114 -10.95 -7.20 8.40
C TRP A 114 -9.78 -6.34 8.82
N GLU A 115 -9.73 -5.98 10.10
CA GLU A 115 -8.61 -5.25 10.71
C GLU A 115 -7.93 -6.13 11.76
N ASN A 116 -6.60 -6.06 11.81
CA ASN A 116 -5.80 -6.70 12.84
C ASN A 116 -5.51 -5.67 13.94
N ARG A 117 -5.89 -5.98 15.18
CA ARG A 117 -5.63 -5.13 16.34
C ARG A 117 -4.73 -5.86 17.31
N GLN A 118 -3.58 -5.28 17.58
CA GLN A 118 -2.65 -5.76 18.57
C GLN A 118 -2.65 -4.82 19.78
N PHE A 119 -3.09 -5.32 20.95
CA PHE A 119 -3.10 -4.56 22.20
C PHE A 119 -1.85 -4.82 23.04
N THR A 120 -1.39 -6.06 23.03
CA THR A 120 -0.12 -6.50 23.62
C THR A 120 0.54 -7.49 22.65
N PRO A 121 1.81 -7.88 22.86
CA PRO A 121 2.45 -8.88 22.00
C PRO A 121 1.68 -10.21 21.92
N ASP A 122 0.93 -10.55 22.94
CA ASP A 122 0.18 -11.81 23.06
C ASP A 122 -1.33 -11.65 22.76
N ASP A 123 -1.81 -10.40 22.61
CA ASP A 123 -3.22 -10.10 22.37
C ASP A 123 -3.40 -9.53 20.97
N VAL A 124 -3.61 -10.39 20.01
CA VAL A 124 -3.89 -10.05 18.60
C VAL A 124 -5.30 -10.51 18.26
N TYR A 125 -6.10 -9.60 17.75
CA TYR A 125 -7.48 -9.88 17.35
C TYR A 125 -7.73 -9.44 15.92
N ASN A 126 -8.32 -10.33 15.14
CA ASN A 126 -8.87 -10.00 13.83
C ASN A 126 -10.35 -9.68 14.01
N ASN A 127 -10.74 -8.48 13.67
CA ASN A 127 -12.12 -8.01 13.79
C ASN A 127 -12.65 -7.53 12.46
N PRO A 128 -13.95 -7.72 12.18
CA PRO A 128 -14.57 -7.03 11.07
C PRO A 128 -14.39 -5.51 11.24
N VAL A 129 -14.10 -4.81 10.16
CA VAL A 129 -14.12 -3.35 10.16
C VAL A 129 -15.55 -2.89 10.37
N ASP A 130 -15.85 -2.29 11.52
CA ASP A 130 -17.21 -1.98 12.00
C ASP A 130 -17.84 -0.71 11.39
N CYS A 131 -17.29 -0.23 10.29
CA CYS A 131 -17.77 0.96 9.59
C CYS A 131 -17.58 0.83 8.08
N PRO A 132 -18.39 1.52 7.27
CA PRO A 132 -18.27 1.46 5.83
C PRO A 132 -16.88 1.89 5.35
N VAL A 133 -16.20 1.00 4.64
CA VAL A 133 -14.99 1.30 3.89
C VAL A 133 -15.39 1.95 2.58
N THR A 134 -14.80 3.06 2.23
CA THR A 134 -15.13 3.81 1.01
C THR A 134 -14.03 3.76 -0.03
N HIS A 135 -12.79 3.75 0.40
CA HIS A 135 -11.61 3.73 -0.46
C HIS A 135 -10.50 2.90 0.19
N TRP A 136 -9.62 2.41 -0.65
CA TRP A 136 -8.41 1.73 -0.24
C TRP A 136 -7.22 2.17 -1.08
N MET A 137 -6.00 1.93 -0.59
CA MET A 137 -4.78 2.06 -1.36
C MET A 137 -3.75 1.02 -0.92
N PRO A 138 -2.86 0.56 -1.82
CA PRO A 138 -1.77 -0.34 -1.45
C PRO A 138 -0.92 0.21 -0.30
N LEU A 139 -0.51 -0.67 0.61
CA LEU A 139 0.43 -0.33 1.66
C LEU A 139 1.82 -0.16 1.05
N HIS A 140 2.33 1.06 1.05
CA HIS A 140 3.68 1.36 0.59
C HIS A 140 4.66 1.19 1.75
N LEU A 141 5.34 0.06 1.75
CA LEU A 141 6.45 -0.13 2.67
C LEU A 141 7.64 0.75 2.23
N PRO A 142 8.45 1.26 3.18
CA PRO A 142 9.69 1.91 2.83
C PRO A 142 10.59 0.92 2.07
N PRO A 143 11.45 1.40 1.15
CA PRO A 143 12.39 0.52 0.48
C PRO A 143 13.21 -0.24 1.54
N ASP A 144 13.45 -1.53 1.28
CA ASP A 144 14.25 -2.36 2.17
C ASP A 144 15.56 -1.65 2.48
N ARG A 145 15.74 -1.27 3.74
CA ARG A 145 17.05 -0.82 4.20
C ARG A 145 17.96 -2.03 4.14
N THR A 146 19.01 -1.93 3.34
CA THR A 146 20.07 -2.93 3.41
C THR A 146 20.62 -2.95 4.83
N SER A 147 21.09 -4.09 5.28
CA SER A 147 21.63 -4.27 6.64
C SER A 147 22.77 -3.29 7.01
N GLU A 148 23.28 -2.55 6.03
CA GLU A 148 24.30 -1.51 6.17
C GLU A 148 23.72 -0.17 6.63
N ASP A 149 22.43 0.10 6.37
CA ASP A 149 21.75 1.35 6.71
C ASP A 149 21.07 1.31 8.09
N CYS A 150 21.10 0.16 8.75
CA CYS A 150 20.59 0.04 10.11
C CYS A 150 21.62 0.59 11.09
N PRO A 151 21.37 1.71 11.80
CA PRO A 151 22.29 2.16 12.82
C PRO A 151 22.40 1.06 13.87
N LYS A 152 23.59 0.45 13.97
CA LYS A 152 23.93 -0.56 14.98
C LYS A 152 24.03 0.08 16.36
N VAL A 153 23.00 0.74 16.83
CA VAL A 153 23.04 1.27 18.20
C VAL A 153 21.65 1.27 18.82
N TRP A 154 21.32 0.17 19.45
CA TRP A 154 20.77 0.30 20.79
C TRP A 154 21.97 0.44 21.73
N PRO A 155 22.02 1.44 22.61
CA PRO A 155 23.08 1.51 23.60
C PRO A 155 23.04 0.23 24.43
N PRO A 156 24.20 -0.37 24.74
CA PRO A 156 24.24 -1.48 25.67
C PRO A 156 23.67 -1.00 27.00
N ASP A 157 22.84 -1.86 27.60
CA ASP A 157 22.27 -1.68 28.91
C ASP A 157 23.34 -1.20 29.90
N GLU A 158 23.29 0.07 30.27
CA GLU A 158 23.92 0.54 31.49
C GLU A 158 22.86 0.46 32.60
N LEU A 159 22.89 -0.64 33.32
CA LEU A 159 22.36 -0.80 34.66
C LEU A 159 23.48 -0.65 35.68
#